data_96d6166cb6eb5c306c58e7f73d565188
#
_entry.id   96d6166cb6eb5c306c58e7f73d565188
#
_cell.length_a   1.000
_cell.length_b   1.000
_cell.length_c   1.000
_cell.angle_alpha   90.00
_cell.angle_beta   90.00
_cell.angle_gamma   90.00
#
_symmetry.space_group_name_H-M   'P 1'
#
loop_
_entity.id
_entity.type
_entity.pdbx_description
1 polymer ?
#
loop_
_entity_poly.entity_id
_entity_poly.type
_entity_poly.pdbx_seq_one_letter_code
_entity_poly.pdbx_strand_id
1 'polypeptide(L)'
;VFSNLDQNNIEAKVIPDSKENNEEKNNPRYLFTDVDGLRVRYTDLGFGDSVVLLLHGFGGDLDNWFFNHDALAEKHRTLALDLPGHGQSGKTIHDPSLSGMATFVSNFLDVLAVPSVHVVGHSMGGAIAMQLLLECPETVKSLGLICSAGLGPEINSDYLRGFVEAKTSHELKQVVQQLFADESLATLQLIEDLLKYKLSEGVEAAL
;
A
#
# COMPACT_ATOMS: atom_id res chain seq x y z
N VAL A 1 0.59 -38.22 25.16
CA VAL A 1 0.46 -38.76 23.79
C VAL A 1 0.00 -37.61 22.90
N PHE A 2 0.89 -36.77 22.48
CA PHE A 2 0.70 -35.83 21.35
C PHE A 2 2.00 -35.83 20.56
N SER A 3 2.04 -36.67 19.53
CA SER A 3 3.08 -36.67 18.52
C SER A 3 2.46 -36.24 17.19
N ASN A 4 3.20 -35.41 16.47
CA ASN A 4 3.04 -35.07 15.06
C ASN A 4 1.95 -34.01 14.73
N LEU A 5 2.37 -32.74 14.80
CA LEU A 5 1.87 -31.75 13.86
C LEU A 5 2.98 -31.53 12.82
N ASP A 6 2.69 -31.95 11.61
CA ASP A 6 3.51 -31.69 10.42
C ASP A 6 3.70 -30.20 10.25
N GLN A 7 4.96 -29.77 10.33
CA GLN A 7 5.39 -28.45 9.85
C GLN A 7 5.34 -28.49 8.32
N ASN A 8 4.18 -28.24 7.76
CA ASN A 8 4.08 -27.93 6.33
C ASN A 8 4.66 -26.54 6.11
N ASN A 9 5.86 -26.53 5.55
CA ASN A 9 6.53 -25.41 4.94
C ASN A 9 5.53 -24.65 4.04
N ILE A 10 4.99 -23.53 4.53
CA ILE A 10 4.29 -22.55 3.69
C ILE A 10 5.40 -21.69 3.08
N GLU A 11 6.07 -22.21 2.06
CA GLU A 11 6.86 -21.37 1.16
C GLU A 11 5.89 -20.43 0.46
N ALA A 12 6.02 -19.13 0.72
CA ALA A 12 5.31 -18.10 -0.03
C ALA A 12 5.55 -18.36 -1.52
N LYS A 13 4.50 -18.74 -2.22
CA LYS A 13 4.59 -19.15 -3.62
C LYS A 13 4.84 -17.90 -4.45
N VAL A 14 6.09 -17.63 -4.80
CA VAL A 14 6.47 -16.58 -5.75
C VAL A 14 5.82 -16.94 -7.09
N ILE A 15 4.86 -16.15 -7.53
CA ILE A 15 4.17 -16.33 -8.82
C ILE A 15 4.97 -15.54 -9.87
N PRO A 16 5.62 -16.20 -10.87
CA PRO A 16 6.31 -15.48 -11.93
C PRO A 16 5.29 -14.83 -12.88
N ASP A 17 5.51 -13.56 -13.19
CA ASP A 17 4.67 -12.77 -14.08
C ASP A 17 4.89 -13.12 -15.56
N SER A 18 3.83 -13.14 -16.35
CA SER A 18 3.87 -13.52 -17.76
C SER A 18 3.76 -12.36 -18.76
N LYS A 19 3.66 -11.08 -18.35
CA LYS A 19 3.43 -9.98 -19.33
C LYS A 19 3.82 -8.56 -18.86
N GLU A 20 4.98 -8.30 -18.26
CA GLU A 20 5.41 -6.91 -18.04
C GLU A 20 6.90 -6.68 -18.33
N ASN A 21 7.27 -5.42 -18.59
CA ASN A 21 8.56 -4.95 -19.09
C ASN A 21 9.79 -5.57 -18.41
N ASN A 22 10.78 -5.97 -19.20
CA ASN A 22 11.97 -6.73 -18.78
C ASN A 22 12.87 -6.04 -17.73
N GLU A 23 12.70 -4.76 -17.45
CA GLU A 23 13.52 -4.03 -16.46
C GLU A 23 13.04 -4.20 -15.03
N GLU A 24 11.73 -4.40 -14.79
CA GLU A 24 11.17 -4.61 -13.44
C GLU A 24 11.29 -6.05 -12.93
N LYS A 25 11.48 -7.03 -13.84
CA LYS A 25 11.56 -8.47 -13.50
C LYS A 25 12.80 -8.86 -12.68
N ASN A 26 13.81 -7.99 -12.57
CA ASN A 26 15.07 -8.27 -11.89
C ASN A 26 15.37 -7.38 -10.68
N ASN A 27 14.40 -6.63 -10.17
CA ASN A 27 14.62 -5.87 -8.94
C ASN A 27 14.24 -6.73 -7.72
N PRO A 28 15.21 -7.27 -6.95
CA PRO A 28 14.95 -8.13 -5.79
C PRO A 28 14.20 -7.40 -4.65
N ARG A 29 14.03 -6.08 -4.77
CA ARG A 29 13.30 -5.26 -3.80
C ARG A 29 11.80 -5.53 -3.81
N TYR A 30 11.20 -5.80 -4.98
CA TYR A 30 9.77 -6.00 -5.13
C TYR A 30 9.41 -7.48 -5.16
N LEU A 31 8.47 -7.84 -4.32
CA LEU A 31 7.96 -9.18 -4.16
C LEU A 31 6.47 -9.21 -4.51
N PHE A 32 5.97 -10.40 -4.82
CA PHE A 32 4.55 -10.62 -5.07
C PHE A 32 4.05 -11.81 -4.29
N THR A 33 2.85 -11.70 -3.74
CA THR A 33 2.14 -12.79 -3.10
C THR A 33 0.67 -12.77 -3.50
N ASP A 34 -0.07 -13.83 -3.19
CA ASP A 34 -1.52 -13.88 -3.32
C ASP A 34 -2.16 -13.65 -1.95
N VAL A 35 -3.14 -12.76 -1.90
CA VAL A 35 -3.98 -12.52 -0.72
C VAL A 35 -5.43 -12.56 -1.19
N ASP A 36 -6.17 -13.57 -0.77
CA ASP A 36 -7.58 -13.78 -1.11
C ASP A 36 -7.84 -13.84 -2.64
N GLY A 37 -6.90 -14.41 -3.40
CA GLY A 37 -6.96 -14.48 -4.87
C GLY A 37 -6.56 -13.20 -5.58
N LEU A 38 -6.10 -12.18 -4.86
CA LEU A 38 -5.54 -10.96 -5.42
C LEU A 38 -4.00 -11.00 -5.38
N ARG A 39 -3.36 -10.77 -6.53
CA ARG A 39 -1.90 -10.60 -6.61
C ARG A 39 -1.52 -9.26 -5.96
N VAL A 40 -0.63 -9.29 -4.98
CA VAL A 40 -0.19 -8.12 -4.19
C VAL A 40 1.29 -7.88 -4.40
N ARG A 41 1.67 -6.67 -4.84
CA ARG A 41 3.06 -6.20 -4.81
C ARG A 41 3.39 -5.69 -3.42
N TYR A 42 4.54 -6.08 -2.90
CA TYR A 42 5.03 -5.61 -1.62
C TYR A 42 6.56 -5.58 -1.58
N THR A 43 7.10 -4.97 -0.54
CA THR A 43 8.52 -5.02 -0.17
C THR A 43 8.64 -5.58 1.23
N ASP A 44 9.72 -6.33 1.48
CA ASP A 44 10.07 -6.90 2.77
C ASP A 44 11.57 -6.71 2.98
N LEU A 45 11.94 -5.68 3.71
CA LEU A 45 13.33 -5.26 3.91
C LEU A 45 13.70 -5.31 5.39
N GLY A 46 15.00 -5.46 5.65
CA GLY A 46 15.52 -5.55 7.01
C GLY A 46 15.24 -6.90 7.67
N PHE A 47 15.29 -6.95 8.99
CA PHE A 47 15.13 -8.19 9.75
C PHE A 47 14.74 -7.90 11.22
N GLY A 48 14.38 -8.96 11.95
CA GLY A 48 14.09 -8.91 13.39
C GLY A 48 12.60 -9.05 13.72
N ASP A 49 12.31 -9.12 15.02
CA ASP A 49 10.96 -9.36 15.55
C ASP A 49 10.09 -8.09 15.59
N SER A 50 10.73 -6.92 15.45
CA SER A 50 10.02 -5.65 15.35
C SER A 50 9.68 -5.38 13.88
N VAL A 51 8.40 -5.51 13.54
CA VAL A 51 7.90 -5.33 12.17
C VAL A 51 7.20 -3.99 12.04
N VAL A 52 7.57 -3.20 11.02
CA VAL A 52 6.91 -1.95 10.63
C VAL A 52 6.18 -2.16 9.32
N LEU A 53 4.88 -1.86 9.29
CA LEU A 53 4.05 -1.89 8.11
C LEU A 53 3.74 -0.47 7.64
N LEU A 54 3.98 -0.20 6.36
CA LEU A 54 3.79 1.11 5.72
C LEU A 54 2.60 1.05 4.75
N LEU A 55 1.56 1.87 4.99
CA LEU A 55 0.34 1.95 4.18
C LEU A 55 0.25 3.31 3.49
N HIS A 56 0.25 3.31 2.16
CA HIS A 56 0.14 4.52 1.33
C HIS A 56 -1.27 5.11 1.29
N GLY A 57 -1.39 6.32 0.76
CA GLY A 57 -2.65 7.03 0.58
C GLY A 57 -3.34 6.72 -0.75
N PHE A 58 -4.52 7.31 -0.94
CA PHE A 58 -5.30 7.23 -2.17
C PHE A 58 -4.48 7.69 -3.39
N GLY A 59 -4.53 6.91 -4.46
CA GLY A 59 -3.80 7.19 -5.70
C GLY A 59 -2.28 7.01 -5.62
N GLY A 60 -1.76 6.58 -4.44
CA GLY A 60 -0.35 6.26 -4.24
C GLY A 60 -0.03 4.78 -4.42
N ASP A 61 1.18 4.42 -4.05
CA ASP A 61 1.68 3.05 -4.03
C ASP A 61 2.78 2.89 -2.96
N LEU A 62 3.38 1.71 -2.88
CA LEU A 62 4.43 1.42 -1.90
C LEU A 62 5.71 2.26 -2.10
N ASP A 63 5.94 2.79 -3.29
CA ASP A 63 7.11 3.63 -3.59
C ASP A 63 6.99 5.03 -2.97
N ASN A 64 5.82 5.43 -2.47
CA ASN A 64 5.67 6.63 -1.64
C ASN A 64 6.58 6.57 -0.39
N TRP A 65 6.99 5.38 0.03
CA TRP A 65 7.85 5.14 1.18
C TRP A 65 9.33 4.97 0.84
N PHE A 66 9.71 5.14 -0.43
CA PHE A 66 11.06 4.85 -0.93
C PHE A 66 12.17 5.47 -0.06
N PHE A 67 12.03 6.75 0.32
CA PHE A 67 13.04 7.46 1.12
C PHE A 67 13.01 7.11 2.62
N ASN A 68 11.98 6.43 3.10
CA ASN A 68 11.82 6.08 4.50
C ASN A 68 12.15 4.61 4.77
N HIS A 69 11.92 3.76 3.79
CA HIS A 69 11.92 2.32 3.92
C HIS A 69 13.30 1.79 4.33
N ASP A 70 14.36 2.19 3.63
CA ASP A 70 15.72 1.70 3.90
C ASP A 70 16.21 2.12 5.29
N ALA A 71 15.92 3.35 5.70
CA ALA A 71 16.30 3.84 7.04
C ALA A 71 15.59 3.09 8.17
N LEU A 72 14.32 2.71 7.97
CA LEU A 72 13.58 1.87 8.92
C LEU A 72 14.11 0.43 8.92
N ALA A 73 14.47 -0.08 7.75
CA ALA A 73 14.99 -1.45 7.58
C ALA A 73 16.35 -1.69 8.23
N GLU A 74 17.09 -0.64 8.59
CA GLU A 74 18.32 -0.76 9.39
C GLU A 74 18.06 -1.33 10.80
N LYS A 75 16.85 -1.15 11.34
CA LYS A 75 16.49 -1.50 12.74
C LYS A 75 15.29 -2.41 12.88
N HIS A 76 14.48 -2.55 11.83
CA HIS A 76 13.22 -3.26 11.83
C HIS A 76 13.07 -4.10 10.56
N ARG A 77 12.31 -5.18 10.63
CA ARG A 77 11.72 -5.74 9.41
C ARG A 77 10.64 -4.78 8.94
N THR A 78 10.75 -4.27 7.71
CA THR A 78 9.87 -3.22 7.20
C THR A 78 9.15 -3.71 5.96
N LEU A 79 7.83 -3.69 6.03
CA LEU A 79 6.91 -4.09 4.97
C LEU A 79 6.25 -2.84 4.38
N ALA A 80 6.10 -2.80 3.07
CA ALA A 80 5.18 -1.89 2.40
C ALA A 80 4.45 -2.68 1.31
N LEU A 81 3.19 -2.39 1.06
CA LEU A 81 2.41 -3.05 0.01
C LEU A 81 1.67 -2.03 -0.83
N ASP A 82 1.38 -2.40 -2.06
CA ASP A 82 0.35 -1.73 -2.85
C ASP A 82 -1.01 -2.25 -2.40
N LEU A 83 -1.85 -1.38 -1.88
CA LEU A 83 -3.22 -1.71 -1.49
C LEU A 83 -4.05 -2.18 -2.71
N PRO A 84 -5.14 -2.95 -2.52
CA PRO A 84 -6.04 -3.32 -3.61
C PRO A 84 -6.42 -2.12 -4.48
N GLY A 85 -6.41 -2.29 -5.79
CA GLY A 85 -6.70 -1.21 -6.73
C GLY A 85 -5.52 -0.29 -7.05
N HIS A 86 -4.42 -0.34 -6.29
CA HIS A 86 -3.29 0.59 -6.39
C HIS A 86 -2.01 -0.07 -6.92
N GLY A 87 -1.06 0.76 -7.33
CA GLY A 87 0.27 0.37 -7.79
C GLY A 87 0.23 -0.79 -8.80
N GLN A 88 1.00 -1.83 -8.54
CA GLN A 88 1.04 -3.06 -9.35
C GLN A 88 0.28 -4.23 -8.71
N SER A 89 -0.44 -3.99 -7.61
CA SER A 89 -1.39 -4.96 -7.08
C SER A 89 -2.63 -5.07 -7.97
N GLY A 90 -3.35 -6.18 -7.83
CA GLY A 90 -4.58 -6.44 -8.57
C GLY A 90 -5.61 -5.31 -8.42
N LYS A 91 -6.37 -5.04 -9.49
CA LYS A 91 -7.30 -3.91 -9.55
C LYS A 91 -8.71 -4.26 -9.08
N THR A 92 -8.98 -5.52 -8.79
CA THR A 92 -10.26 -5.93 -8.21
C THR A 92 -10.31 -5.56 -6.73
N ILE A 93 -11.31 -4.78 -6.34
CA ILE A 93 -11.58 -4.45 -4.94
C ILE A 93 -12.89 -5.14 -4.57
N HIS A 94 -12.82 -6.14 -3.69
CA HIS A 94 -14.00 -6.90 -3.27
C HIS A 94 -14.87 -6.12 -2.30
N ASP A 95 -14.24 -5.43 -1.34
CA ASP A 95 -14.91 -4.54 -0.39
C ASP A 95 -14.09 -3.24 -0.26
N PRO A 96 -14.59 -2.12 -0.80
CA PRO A 96 -13.89 -0.83 -0.73
C PRO A 96 -14.09 -0.10 0.61
N SER A 97 -14.82 -0.67 1.55
CA SER A 97 -14.98 -0.08 2.88
C SER A 97 -13.66 -0.10 3.65
N LEU A 98 -13.53 0.78 4.67
CA LEU A 98 -12.37 0.74 5.56
C LEU A 98 -12.22 -0.61 6.26
N SER A 99 -13.33 -1.26 6.64
CA SER A 99 -13.34 -2.61 7.22
C SER A 99 -12.82 -3.66 6.24
N GLY A 100 -13.28 -3.63 4.99
CA GLY A 100 -12.78 -4.53 3.93
C GLY A 100 -11.29 -4.37 3.67
N MET A 101 -10.82 -3.11 3.61
CA MET A 101 -9.39 -2.83 3.43
C MET A 101 -8.56 -3.24 4.66
N ALA A 102 -9.06 -3.04 5.88
CA ALA A 102 -8.39 -3.48 7.11
C ALA A 102 -8.31 -5.01 7.19
N THR A 103 -9.39 -5.71 6.84
CA THR A 103 -9.43 -7.17 6.73
C THR A 103 -8.40 -7.66 5.71
N PHE A 104 -8.31 -7.02 4.54
CA PHE A 104 -7.31 -7.36 3.53
C PHE A 104 -5.88 -7.21 4.06
N VAL A 105 -5.59 -6.11 4.78
CA VAL A 105 -4.27 -5.90 5.41
C VAL A 105 -3.98 -6.96 6.48
N SER A 106 -4.97 -7.36 7.27
CA SER A 106 -4.83 -8.46 8.23
C SER A 106 -4.48 -9.78 7.53
N ASN A 107 -5.21 -10.13 6.46
CA ASN A 107 -4.95 -11.33 5.66
C ASN A 107 -3.58 -11.30 4.98
N PHE A 108 -3.11 -10.13 4.52
CA PHE A 108 -1.75 -9.96 4.02
C PHE A 108 -0.70 -10.28 5.10
N LEU A 109 -0.90 -9.81 6.34
CA LEU A 109 0.00 -10.12 7.45
C LEU A 109 -0.02 -11.61 7.80
N ASP A 110 -1.18 -12.26 7.75
CA ASP A 110 -1.33 -13.70 7.98
C ASP A 110 -0.57 -14.52 6.92
N VAL A 111 -0.68 -14.13 5.63
CA VAL A 111 0.07 -14.76 4.52
C VAL A 111 1.58 -14.69 4.76
N LEU A 112 2.07 -13.58 5.34
CA LEU A 112 3.48 -13.41 5.66
C LEU A 112 3.88 -13.95 7.04
N ALA A 113 2.95 -14.60 7.77
CA ALA A 113 3.13 -15.09 9.13
C ALA A 113 3.63 -13.99 10.11
N VAL A 114 3.07 -12.79 10.00
CA VAL A 114 3.41 -11.63 10.84
C VAL A 114 2.28 -11.39 11.85
N PRO A 115 2.43 -11.82 13.11
CA PRO A 115 1.33 -11.77 14.07
C PRO A 115 1.05 -10.36 14.61
N SER A 116 2.04 -9.46 14.55
CA SER A 116 1.84 -8.08 15.05
C SER A 116 2.84 -7.10 14.47
N VAL A 117 2.41 -5.85 14.30
CA VAL A 117 3.15 -4.80 13.61
C VAL A 117 3.04 -3.44 14.29
N HIS A 118 4.02 -2.59 14.04
CA HIS A 118 3.89 -1.14 14.15
C HIS A 118 3.40 -0.63 12.80
N VAL A 119 2.25 0.05 12.73
CA VAL A 119 1.68 0.51 11.46
C VAL A 119 1.95 2.00 11.29
N VAL A 120 2.45 2.38 10.12
CA VAL A 120 2.53 3.78 9.69
C VAL A 120 1.63 3.96 8.47
N GLY A 121 0.61 4.80 8.59
CA GLY A 121 -0.34 5.05 7.50
C GLY A 121 -0.38 6.51 7.09
N HIS A 122 -0.33 6.75 5.79
CA HIS A 122 -0.49 8.06 5.20
C HIS A 122 -1.91 8.21 4.63
N SER A 123 -2.60 9.31 4.97
CA SER A 123 -3.93 9.66 4.42
C SER A 123 -4.92 8.49 4.54
N MET A 124 -5.42 7.91 3.45
CA MET A 124 -6.28 6.72 3.42
C MET A 124 -5.65 5.54 4.18
N GLY A 125 -4.34 5.30 4.01
CA GLY A 125 -3.62 4.25 4.73
C GLY A 125 -3.65 4.44 6.25
N GLY A 126 -3.71 5.69 6.73
CA GLY A 126 -3.90 5.99 8.15
C GLY A 126 -5.29 5.62 8.65
N ALA A 127 -6.34 5.89 7.87
CA ALA A 127 -7.70 5.45 8.19
C ALA A 127 -7.82 3.92 8.23
N ILE A 128 -7.20 3.23 7.27
CA ILE A 128 -7.13 1.76 7.25
C ILE A 128 -6.38 1.23 8.49
N ALA A 129 -5.26 1.86 8.86
CA ALA A 129 -4.49 1.48 10.05
C ALA A 129 -5.28 1.63 11.34
N MET A 130 -6.08 2.71 11.48
CA MET A 130 -6.98 2.90 12.61
C MET A 130 -8.08 1.84 12.64
N GLN A 131 -8.66 1.52 11.49
CA GLN A 131 -9.68 0.48 11.39
C GLN A 131 -9.11 -0.90 11.75
N LEU A 132 -7.90 -1.22 11.29
CA LEU A 132 -7.19 -2.45 11.66
C LEU A 132 -6.97 -2.54 13.19
N LEU A 133 -6.57 -1.44 13.84
CA LEU A 133 -6.46 -1.41 15.30
C LEU A 133 -7.80 -1.66 16.00
N LEU A 134 -8.91 -1.13 15.48
CA LEU A 134 -10.23 -1.31 16.06
C LEU A 134 -10.74 -2.75 15.93
N GLU A 135 -10.45 -3.42 14.83
CA GLU A 135 -10.94 -4.78 14.55
C GLU A 135 -9.98 -5.87 15.07
N CYS A 136 -8.67 -5.62 15.02
CA CYS A 136 -7.62 -6.56 15.40
C CYS A 136 -6.60 -5.90 16.34
N PRO A 137 -7.00 -5.50 17.56
CA PRO A 137 -6.13 -4.73 18.47
C PRO A 137 -4.86 -5.47 18.88
N GLU A 138 -4.84 -6.80 18.87
CA GLU A 138 -3.66 -7.61 19.16
C GLU A 138 -2.63 -7.56 18.04
N THR A 139 -3.03 -7.24 16.80
CA THR A 139 -2.14 -7.15 15.64
C THR A 139 -1.37 -5.83 15.62
N VAL A 140 -1.92 -4.74 16.19
CA VAL A 140 -1.34 -3.41 16.09
C VAL A 140 -0.63 -2.99 17.38
N LYS A 141 0.71 -2.98 17.37
CA LYS A 141 1.52 -2.55 18.52
C LYS A 141 1.54 -1.04 18.72
N SER A 142 1.57 -0.29 17.65
CA SER A 142 1.50 1.18 17.66
C SER A 142 1.08 1.72 16.29
N LEU A 143 0.57 2.96 16.28
CA LEU A 143 0.20 3.69 15.07
C LEU A 143 1.07 4.93 14.89
N GLY A 144 1.58 5.12 13.67
CA GLY A 144 2.09 6.38 13.15
C GLY A 144 1.11 6.91 12.11
N LEU A 145 0.53 8.07 12.34
CA LEU A 145 -0.46 8.66 11.44
C LEU A 145 0.11 9.91 10.77
N ILE A 146 0.20 9.90 9.44
CA ILE A 146 0.75 10.99 8.64
C ILE A 146 -0.39 11.56 7.78
N CYS A 147 -0.80 12.80 8.06
CA CYS A 147 -1.91 13.46 7.35
C CYS A 147 -3.14 12.54 7.20
N SER A 148 -3.46 11.77 8.26
CA SER A 148 -4.42 10.67 8.20
C SER A 148 -5.83 11.17 7.94
N ALA A 149 -6.56 10.49 7.04
CA ALA A 149 -8.01 10.56 7.01
C ALA A 149 -8.61 9.90 8.27
N GLY A 150 -9.84 10.28 8.63
CA GLY A 150 -10.57 9.68 9.74
C GLY A 150 -10.32 10.29 11.13
N LEU A 151 -9.45 11.30 11.26
CA LEU A 151 -9.25 12.06 12.51
C LEU A 151 -10.28 13.20 12.70
N GLY A 152 -11.02 13.51 11.67
CA GLY A 152 -12.10 14.51 11.65
C GLY A 152 -13.00 14.29 10.43
N PRO A 153 -14.09 15.06 10.29
CA PRO A 153 -15.01 14.93 9.17
C PRO A 153 -14.49 15.57 7.88
N GLU A 154 -13.43 16.37 7.97
CA GLU A 154 -12.91 17.13 6.84
C GLU A 154 -12.11 16.21 5.90
N ILE A 155 -12.62 16.06 4.69
CA ILE A 155 -11.91 15.44 3.56
C ILE A 155 -11.98 16.40 2.38
N ASN A 156 -10.85 16.63 1.71
CA ASN A 156 -10.82 17.39 0.48
C ASN A 156 -11.43 16.58 -0.68
N SER A 157 -12.77 16.64 -0.77
CA SER A 157 -13.53 15.93 -1.81
C SER A 157 -13.23 16.46 -3.22
N ASP A 158 -12.82 17.73 -3.34
CA ASP A 158 -12.46 18.31 -4.64
C ASP A 158 -11.13 17.74 -5.14
N TYR A 159 -10.18 17.48 -4.23
CA TYR A 159 -8.96 16.75 -4.57
C TYR A 159 -9.28 15.33 -5.06
N LEU A 160 -10.08 14.55 -4.32
CA LEU A 160 -10.39 13.18 -4.68
C LEU A 160 -11.09 13.11 -6.03
N ARG A 161 -12.12 13.92 -6.23
CA ARG A 161 -12.86 14.00 -7.49
C ARG A 161 -11.95 14.46 -8.63
N GLY A 162 -11.23 15.55 -8.44
CA GLY A 162 -10.32 16.09 -9.44
C GLY A 162 -9.22 15.09 -9.82
N PHE A 163 -8.69 14.33 -8.86
CA PHE A 163 -7.72 13.27 -9.15
C PHE A 163 -8.33 12.19 -10.04
N VAL A 164 -9.53 11.71 -9.74
CA VAL A 164 -10.22 10.69 -10.55
C VAL A 164 -10.58 11.23 -11.95
N GLU A 165 -11.10 12.45 -12.05
CA GLU A 165 -11.61 13.04 -13.29
C GLU A 165 -10.50 13.56 -14.24
N ALA A 166 -9.33 13.95 -13.73
CA ALA A 166 -8.24 14.49 -14.54
C ALA A 166 -7.79 13.50 -15.63
N LYS A 167 -7.77 13.92 -16.87
CA LYS A 167 -7.36 13.12 -18.05
C LYS A 167 -6.10 13.67 -18.73
N THR A 168 -5.64 14.85 -18.33
CA THR A 168 -4.47 15.50 -18.91
C THR A 168 -3.48 15.88 -17.81
N SER A 169 -2.19 16.01 -18.18
CA SER A 169 -1.14 16.47 -17.25
C SER A 169 -1.46 17.85 -16.66
N HIS A 170 -2.11 18.74 -17.42
CA HIS A 170 -2.47 20.06 -16.94
C HIS A 170 -3.53 20.00 -15.83
N GLU A 171 -4.62 19.23 -16.04
CA GLU A 171 -5.67 19.04 -15.04
C GLU A 171 -5.13 18.36 -13.79
N LEU A 172 -4.36 17.29 -13.98
CA LEU A 172 -3.79 16.54 -12.86
C LEU A 172 -2.83 17.39 -12.04
N LYS A 173 -2.03 18.26 -12.69
CA LYS A 173 -1.12 19.17 -11.99
C LYS A 173 -1.85 20.09 -11.02
N GLN A 174 -2.96 20.71 -11.45
CA GLN A 174 -3.75 21.60 -10.60
C GLN A 174 -4.30 20.89 -9.36
N VAL A 175 -4.64 19.62 -9.50
CA VAL A 175 -5.13 18.81 -8.39
C VAL A 175 -3.98 18.43 -7.44
N VAL A 176 -2.86 17.94 -7.99
CA VAL A 176 -1.72 17.44 -7.21
C VAL A 176 -1.01 18.59 -6.47
N GLN A 177 -0.99 19.79 -7.01
CA GLN A 177 -0.45 20.97 -6.33
C GLN A 177 -1.11 21.22 -4.96
N GLN A 178 -2.36 20.85 -4.77
CA GLN A 178 -3.07 20.98 -3.49
C GLN A 178 -2.45 20.14 -2.35
N LEU A 179 -1.62 19.14 -2.69
CA LEU A 179 -0.94 18.27 -1.70
C LEU A 179 0.31 18.91 -1.10
N PHE A 180 0.81 19.99 -1.69
CA PHE A 180 2.09 20.58 -1.33
C PHE A 180 1.93 22.03 -0.86
N ALA A 181 2.59 22.37 0.25
CA ALA A 181 2.72 23.77 0.67
C ALA A 181 3.55 24.60 -0.33
N ASP A 182 4.52 23.96 -0.97
CA ASP A 182 5.27 24.50 -2.12
C ASP A 182 4.79 23.79 -3.39
N GLU A 183 3.97 24.45 -4.17
CA GLU A 183 3.39 23.92 -5.41
C GLU A 183 4.45 23.51 -6.45
N SER A 184 5.69 24.02 -6.36
CA SER A 184 6.79 23.65 -7.26
C SER A 184 7.22 22.19 -7.10
N LEU A 185 6.89 21.55 -5.98
CA LEU A 185 7.13 20.12 -5.73
C LEU A 185 6.22 19.21 -6.58
N ALA A 186 5.13 19.71 -7.12
CA ALA A 186 4.34 19.04 -8.16
C ALA A 186 5.09 19.13 -9.52
N THR A 187 6.21 18.41 -9.61
CA THR A 187 7.08 18.41 -10.77
C THR A 187 6.42 17.80 -12.00
N LEU A 188 6.90 18.14 -13.20
CA LEU A 188 6.39 17.55 -14.44
C LEU A 188 6.53 16.01 -14.43
N GLN A 189 7.68 15.53 -13.96
CA GLN A 189 7.92 14.08 -13.87
C GLN A 189 6.89 13.40 -12.98
N LEU A 190 6.63 13.93 -11.77
CA LEU A 190 5.61 13.38 -10.87
C LEU A 190 4.22 13.33 -11.53
N ILE A 191 3.84 14.40 -12.25
CA ILE A 191 2.55 14.46 -12.93
C ILE A 191 2.44 13.46 -14.07
N GLU A 192 3.51 13.28 -14.86
CA GLU A 192 3.55 12.32 -15.95
C GLU A 192 3.48 10.87 -15.44
N ASP A 193 4.20 10.56 -14.36
CA ASP A 193 4.16 9.23 -13.73
C ASP A 193 2.78 8.91 -13.15
N LEU A 194 2.16 9.87 -12.45
CA LEU A 194 0.80 9.73 -11.93
C LEU A 194 -0.22 9.58 -13.06
N LEU A 195 -0.10 10.34 -14.14
CA LEU A 195 -1.01 10.21 -15.28
C LEU A 195 -0.87 8.86 -15.97
N LYS A 196 0.37 8.40 -16.18
CA LYS A 196 0.66 7.07 -16.72
C LYS A 196 0.03 5.97 -15.86
N TYR A 197 0.20 6.06 -14.54
CA TYR A 197 -0.44 5.14 -13.60
C TYR A 197 -1.97 5.16 -13.74
N LYS A 198 -2.60 6.33 -13.71
CA LYS A 198 -4.06 6.47 -13.82
C LYS A 198 -4.63 5.88 -15.10
N LEU A 199 -3.89 5.98 -16.21
CA LEU A 199 -4.30 5.45 -17.51
C LEU A 199 -4.02 3.95 -17.67
N SER A 200 -3.42 3.30 -16.67
CA SER A 200 -3.18 1.86 -16.69
C SER A 200 -4.49 1.08 -16.55
N GLU A 201 -4.52 -0.13 -17.13
CA GLU A 201 -5.71 -0.97 -17.15
C GLU A 201 -6.27 -1.25 -15.75
N GLY A 202 -7.56 -1.02 -15.58
CA GLY A 202 -8.31 -1.28 -14.34
C GLY A 202 -8.16 -0.20 -13.26
N VAL A 203 -7.23 0.74 -13.38
CA VAL A 203 -7.01 1.77 -12.34
C VAL A 203 -8.18 2.76 -12.26
N GLU A 204 -8.72 3.19 -13.40
CA GLU A 204 -9.87 4.13 -13.41
C GLU A 204 -11.11 3.54 -12.71
N ALA A 205 -11.29 2.22 -12.78
CA ALA A 205 -12.42 1.55 -12.13
C ALA A 205 -12.15 1.26 -10.63
N ALA A 206 -10.89 1.28 -10.21
CA ALA A 206 -10.47 1.02 -8.84
C ALA A 206 -10.39 2.30 -7.99
N LEU A 207 -10.23 3.47 -8.61
CA LEU A 207 -10.20 4.79 -7.97
C LEU A 207 -11.60 5.41 -7.91
#